data_8cdddf99acfd10394d5dc4ac83343f5d
#
_entry.id   8cdddf99acfd10394d5dc4ac83343f5d
#
_cell.length_a   1.000
_cell.length_b   1.000
_cell.length_c   1.000
_cell.angle_alpha   90.00
_cell.angle_beta   90.00
_cell.angle_gamma   90.00
#
_symmetry.space_group_name_H-M   'P 1'
#
loop_
_entity.id
_entity.type
_entity.pdbx_description
1 polymer ?
#
loop_
_entity_poly.entity_id
_entity_poly.type
_entity_poly.pdbx_seq_one_letter_code
_entity_poly.pdbx_strand_id
1 'polypeptide(L)'
;LAPDREAPRLIHDLSRLRGKRTMATHLQRQAHIEGVKAGLLREVVSKENFADPARLAAAIKSLPLRLVAPRPLEEAISTAGGVPFEALDERLMILTLPGIFCAGEMLDWEAPTGGYLLTACFATGRAAGTGALEWLTKGKEG
;
A
#
# COMPACT_ATOMS: atom_id res chain seq x y z
N LEU A 1 11.34 -8.35 9.17
CA LEU A 1 12.33 -8.01 8.14
C LEU A 1 12.85 -9.25 7.39
N ALA A 2 12.71 -10.44 7.95
CA ALA A 2 13.03 -11.74 7.35
C ALA A 2 11.86 -12.71 7.53
N PRO A 3 10.75 -12.56 6.76
CA PRO A 3 9.51 -13.32 6.95
C PRO A 3 9.73 -14.83 6.76
N ASP A 4 10.53 -15.22 5.78
CA ASP A 4 10.74 -16.61 5.37
C ASP A 4 11.71 -17.40 6.24
N ARG A 5 12.26 -16.78 7.31
CA ARG A 5 13.21 -17.42 8.21
C ARG A 5 12.56 -17.78 9.54
N GLU A 6 12.71 -19.05 9.93
CA GLU A 6 12.26 -19.52 11.23
C GLU A 6 13.05 -18.88 12.38
N ALA A 7 12.35 -18.52 13.47
CA ALA A 7 12.97 -17.81 14.59
C ALA A 7 14.12 -18.61 15.25
N PRO A 8 14.01 -19.92 15.50
CA PRO A 8 15.13 -20.69 16.08
C PRO A 8 16.38 -20.69 15.20
N ARG A 9 16.19 -20.80 13.89
CA ARG A 9 17.28 -20.76 12.92
C ARG A 9 17.96 -19.39 12.92
N LEU A 10 17.17 -18.33 12.97
CA LEU A 10 17.65 -16.96 13.00
C LEU A 10 18.47 -16.69 14.26
N ILE A 11 18.00 -17.14 15.42
CA ILE A 11 18.73 -17.07 16.70
C ILE A 11 20.07 -17.79 16.59
N HIS A 12 20.08 -19.03 16.09
CA HIS A 12 21.29 -19.81 15.90
C HIS A 12 22.31 -19.08 15.03
N ASP A 13 21.87 -18.55 13.88
CA ASP A 13 22.75 -17.87 12.93
C ASP A 13 23.30 -16.57 13.51
N LEU A 14 22.47 -15.78 14.21
CA LEU A 14 22.90 -14.55 14.90
C LEU A 14 23.82 -14.78 16.09
N SER A 15 23.76 -15.97 16.74
CA SER A 15 24.64 -16.37 17.85
C SER A 15 26.05 -16.71 17.40
N ARG A 16 26.30 -16.86 16.09
CA ARG A 16 27.64 -17.14 15.58
C ARG A 16 28.61 -16.00 15.92
N LEU A 17 29.83 -16.36 16.30
CA LEU A 17 30.85 -15.40 16.64
C LEU A 17 31.10 -14.40 15.53
N ARG A 18 30.93 -13.12 15.86
CA ARG A 18 31.13 -12.02 14.92
C ARG A 18 32.62 -11.80 14.58
N GLY A 19 33.50 -12.09 15.52
CA GLY A 19 34.93 -11.80 15.40
C GLY A 19 35.19 -10.30 15.25
N LYS A 20 36.08 -9.93 14.37
CA LYS A 20 36.44 -8.52 14.07
C LYS A 20 35.47 -7.82 13.11
N ARG A 21 34.37 -8.47 12.69
CA ARG A 21 33.40 -7.91 11.72
C ARG A 21 32.51 -6.86 12.36
N THR A 22 32.05 -5.91 11.55
CA THR A 22 31.01 -4.96 11.99
C THR A 22 29.68 -5.65 12.18
N MET A 23 28.78 -5.08 12.97
CA MET A 23 27.41 -5.59 13.12
C MET A 23 26.66 -5.60 11.79
N ALA A 24 26.88 -4.61 10.92
CA ALA A 24 26.30 -4.58 9.59
C ALA A 24 26.70 -5.80 8.76
N THR A 25 27.98 -6.12 8.71
CA THR A 25 28.48 -7.30 7.99
C THR A 25 27.96 -8.61 8.62
N HIS A 26 27.80 -8.64 9.93
CA HIS A 26 27.23 -9.80 10.62
C HIS A 26 25.77 -10.01 10.26
N LEU A 27 24.93 -8.98 10.32
CA LEU A 27 23.52 -9.01 9.93
C LEU A 27 23.35 -9.42 8.46
N GLN A 28 24.15 -8.85 7.57
CA GLN A 28 24.11 -9.18 6.15
C GLN A 28 24.40 -10.66 5.92
N ARG A 29 25.47 -11.20 6.53
CA ARG A 29 25.89 -12.59 6.32
C ARG A 29 24.99 -13.62 7.00
N GLN A 30 24.52 -13.32 8.21
CA GLN A 30 23.78 -14.30 9.02
C GLN A 30 22.26 -14.19 8.82
N ALA A 31 21.74 -13.02 8.49
CA ALA A 31 20.31 -12.77 8.40
C ALA A 31 19.84 -12.17 7.05
N HIS A 32 20.77 -11.88 6.13
CA HIS A 32 20.47 -11.17 4.86
C HIS A 32 19.78 -9.81 5.09
N ILE A 33 20.22 -9.10 6.16
CA ILE A 33 19.68 -7.80 6.53
C ILE A 33 20.73 -6.73 6.23
N GLU A 34 20.38 -5.86 5.27
CA GLU A 34 21.21 -4.75 4.81
C GLU A 34 20.34 -3.55 4.38
N GLY A 35 20.96 -2.45 4.00
CA GLY A 35 20.26 -1.26 3.51
C GLY A 35 19.21 -0.75 4.49
N VAL A 36 18.02 -0.47 3.98
CA VAL A 36 16.88 0.07 4.76
C VAL A 36 16.51 -0.85 5.93
N LYS A 37 16.53 -2.17 5.75
CA LYS A 37 16.23 -3.12 6.83
C LYS A 37 17.18 -2.98 8.01
N ALA A 38 18.49 -2.83 7.74
CA ALA A 38 19.49 -2.61 8.78
C ALA A 38 19.36 -1.22 9.42
N GLY A 39 18.98 -0.21 8.65
CA GLY A 39 18.67 1.13 9.15
C GLY A 39 17.52 1.10 10.14
N LEU A 40 16.38 0.52 9.78
CA LEU A 40 15.21 0.38 10.64
C LEU A 40 15.52 -0.36 11.95
N LEU A 41 16.31 -1.44 11.90
CA LEU A 41 16.74 -2.12 13.13
C LEU A 41 17.52 -1.19 14.05
N ARG A 42 18.46 -0.39 13.52
CA ARG A 42 19.24 0.54 14.32
C ARG A 42 18.43 1.67 14.93
N GLU A 43 17.39 2.10 14.24
CA GLU A 43 16.47 3.14 14.70
C GLU A 43 15.64 2.66 15.91
N VAL A 44 15.17 1.42 15.86
CA VAL A 44 14.15 0.91 16.79
C VAL A 44 14.75 0.05 17.91
N VAL A 45 15.83 -0.71 17.63
CA VAL A 45 16.38 -1.70 18.57
C VAL A 45 17.49 -1.07 19.41
N SER A 46 17.37 -1.18 20.74
CA SER A 46 18.41 -0.68 21.66
C SER A 46 19.73 -1.44 21.51
N LYS A 47 20.83 -0.82 21.95
CA LYS A 47 22.16 -1.43 21.90
C LYS A 47 22.23 -2.75 22.68
N GLU A 48 21.54 -2.82 23.80
CA GLU A 48 21.44 -4.01 24.66
C GLU A 48 20.74 -5.16 23.90
N ASN A 49 19.65 -4.86 23.23
CA ASN A 49 18.90 -5.84 22.45
C ASN A 49 19.65 -6.28 21.19
N PHE A 50 20.51 -5.42 20.62
CA PHE A 50 21.45 -5.82 19.57
C PHE A 50 22.50 -6.82 20.02
N ALA A 51 22.88 -6.80 21.28
CA ALA A 51 23.87 -7.72 21.86
C ALA A 51 23.28 -9.11 22.18
N ASP A 52 21.96 -9.22 22.26
CA ASP A 52 21.24 -10.45 22.55
C ASP A 52 20.66 -11.05 21.25
N PRO A 53 21.18 -12.20 20.78
CA PRO A 53 20.69 -12.83 19.55
C PRO A 53 19.19 -13.18 19.56
N ALA A 54 18.63 -13.56 20.72
CA ALA A 54 17.23 -13.91 20.82
C ALA A 54 16.32 -12.67 20.70
N ARG A 55 16.68 -11.58 21.40
CA ARG A 55 15.97 -10.29 21.30
C ARG A 55 16.11 -9.67 19.92
N LEU A 56 17.29 -9.75 19.32
CA LEU A 56 17.52 -9.29 17.96
C LEU A 56 16.72 -10.09 16.94
N ALA A 57 16.67 -11.40 17.06
CA ALA A 57 15.84 -12.26 16.21
C ALA A 57 14.34 -11.93 16.35
N ALA A 58 13.86 -11.72 17.58
CA ALA A 58 12.48 -11.29 17.82
C ALA A 58 12.17 -9.96 17.14
N ALA A 59 13.05 -8.96 17.25
CA ALA A 59 12.90 -7.68 16.58
C ALA A 59 12.93 -7.82 15.04
N ILE A 60 13.76 -8.68 14.49
CA ILE A 60 13.81 -8.96 13.04
C ILE A 60 12.49 -9.57 12.56
N LYS A 61 11.88 -10.45 13.34
CA LYS A 61 10.59 -11.09 13.01
C LYS A 61 9.41 -10.13 13.18
N SER A 62 9.41 -9.32 14.22
CA SER A 62 8.33 -8.40 14.55
C SER A 62 8.90 -7.08 15.04
N LEU A 63 9.27 -6.19 14.10
CA LEU A 63 9.82 -4.89 14.43
C LEU A 63 8.69 -3.92 14.81
N PRO A 64 8.64 -3.40 16.06
CA PRO A 64 7.62 -2.45 16.47
C PRO A 64 7.90 -1.06 15.87
N LEU A 65 7.19 -0.70 14.81
CA LEU A 65 7.24 0.64 14.24
C LEU A 65 6.09 1.48 14.78
N ARG A 66 6.43 2.58 15.45
CA ARG A 66 5.43 3.54 15.92
C ARG A 66 5.01 4.45 14.78
N LEU A 67 3.75 4.33 14.35
CA LEU A 67 3.15 5.28 13.43
C LEU A 67 2.73 6.53 14.19
N VAL A 68 3.14 7.70 13.74
CA VAL A 68 2.93 8.98 14.43
C VAL A 68 1.74 9.73 13.85
N ALA A 69 1.66 9.82 12.52
CA ALA A 69 0.59 10.48 11.79
C ALA A 69 0.56 9.99 10.33
N PRO A 70 -0.59 10.08 9.66
CA PRO A 70 -0.61 9.95 8.20
C PRO A 70 0.10 11.14 7.56
N ARG A 71 0.55 10.97 6.33
CA ARG A 71 1.04 12.07 5.49
C ARG A 71 -0.14 12.94 5.04
N PRO A 72 0.10 14.19 4.63
CA PRO A 72 -0.94 15.04 4.06
C PRO A 72 -1.66 14.39 2.87
N LEU A 73 -2.94 14.69 2.71
CA LEU A 73 -3.78 14.10 1.67
C LEU A 73 -3.24 14.40 0.25
N GLU A 74 -2.63 15.56 0.08
CA GLU A 74 -2.02 16.01 -1.19
C GLU A 74 -0.87 15.12 -1.66
N GLU A 75 -0.32 14.30 -0.76
CA GLU A 75 0.74 13.33 -1.06
C GLU A 75 0.20 11.92 -1.32
N ALA A 76 -1.11 11.71 -1.20
CA ALA A 76 -1.71 10.41 -1.44
C ALA A 76 -1.71 10.07 -2.94
N ILE A 77 -1.32 8.85 -3.27
CA ILE A 77 -1.37 8.34 -4.65
C ILE A 77 -2.81 8.02 -5.05
N SER A 78 -3.61 7.59 -4.09
CA SER A 78 -5.02 7.24 -4.25
C SER A 78 -5.74 7.44 -2.91
N THR A 79 -7.02 7.76 -2.96
CA THR A 79 -7.86 7.99 -1.76
C THR A 79 -9.12 7.15 -1.85
N ALA A 80 -9.58 6.68 -0.67
CA ALA A 80 -10.90 6.07 -0.55
C ALA A 80 -11.99 7.15 -0.52
N GLY A 81 -13.20 6.76 -0.90
CA GLY A 81 -14.34 7.66 -1.02
C GLY A 81 -14.48 8.22 -2.44
N GLY A 82 -15.65 8.75 -2.73
CA GLY A 82 -15.97 9.26 -4.05
C GLY A 82 -17.47 9.39 -4.26
N VAL A 83 -17.91 9.43 -5.51
CA VAL A 83 -19.32 9.44 -5.87
C VAL A 83 -19.88 8.02 -5.73
N PRO A 84 -20.83 7.78 -4.79
CA PRO A 84 -21.41 6.45 -4.59
C PRO A 84 -22.25 6.03 -5.78
N PHE A 85 -22.24 4.73 -6.09
CA PHE A 85 -23.01 4.19 -7.23
C PHE A 85 -24.52 4.42 -7.09
N GLU A 86 -25.03 4.47 -5.87
CA GLU A 86 -26.45 4.74 -5.58
C GLU A 86 -26.88 6.16 -5.97
N ALA A 87 -25.91 7.08 -6.14
CA ALA A 87 -26.18 8.44 -6.62
C ALA A 87 -26.20 8.54 -8.15
N LEU A 88 -25.96 7.44 -8.87
CA LEU A 88 -25.85 7.38 -10.33
C LEU A 88 -26.94 6.49 -10.93
N ASP A 89 -27.33 6.81 -12.15
CA ASP A 89 -28.14 5.91 -12.99
C ASP A 89 -27.27 4.84 -13.69
N GLU A 90 -27.89 3.95 -14.44
CA GLU A 90 -27.23 2.87 -15.19
C GLU A 90 -26.21 3.37 -16.23
N ARG A 91 -26.24 4.65 -16.57
CA ARG A 91 -25.34 5.33 -17.52
C ARG A 91 -24.28 6.15 -16.85
N LEU A 92 -24.16 6.05 -15.51
CA LEU A 92 -23.27 6.82 -14.67
C LEU A 92 -23.57 8.34 -14.66
N MET A 93 -24.80 8.74 -14.93
CA MET A 93 -25.27 10.11 -14.77
C MET A 93 -25.73 10.34 -13.31
N ILE A 94 -25.39 11.48 -12.73
CA ILE A 94 -25.82 11.84 -11.37
C ILE A 94 -27.35 12.04 -11.35
N LEU A 95 -28.07 11.28 -10.53
CA LEU A 95 -29.52 11.32 -10.43
C LEU A 95 -30.08 12.70 -10.09
N THR A 96 -29.39 13.45 -9.23
CA THR A 96 -29.79 14.78 -8.78
C THR A 96 -29.29 15.91 -9.67
N LEU A 97 -28.39 15.63 -10.62
CA LEU A 97 -27.79 16.59 -11.52
C LEU A 97 -27.78 16.07 -12.96
N PRO A 98 -28.94 16.12 -13.65
CA PRO A 98 -29.07 15.61 -15.01
C PRO A 98 -28.05 16.24 -15.97
N GLY A 99 -27.46 15.41 -16.83
CA GLY A 99 -26.42 15.84 -17.77
C GLY A 99 -25.00 15.81 -17.22
N ILE A 100 -24.79 15.49 -15.94
CA ILE A 100 -23.47 15.31 -15.34
C ILE A 100 -23.20 13.82 -15.15
N PHE A 101 -22.06 13.36 -15.68
CA PHE A 101 -21.63 11.96 -15.66
C PHE A 101 -20.33 11.81 -14.86
N CYS A 102 -20.20 10.71 -14.13
CA CYS A 102 -19.02 10.39 -13.34
C CYS A 102 -18.40 9.09 -13.82
N ALA A 103 -17.06 9.03 -13.84
CA ALA A 103 -16.33 7.83 -14.24
C ALA A 103 -14.94 7.76 -13.62
N GLY A 104 -14.32 6.59 -13.65
CA GLY A 104 -12.96 6.40 -13.21
C GLY A 104 -12.80 6.41 -11.70
N GLU A 105 -11.67 6.91 -11.23
CA GLU A 105 -11.28 6.88 -9.82
C GLU A 105 -12.13 7.80 -8.93
N MET A 106 -12.92 8.71 -9.53
CA MET A 106 -13.87 9.52 -8.76
C MET A 106 -15.09 8.75 -8.25
N LEU A 107 -15.32 7.53 -8.73
CA LEU A 107 -16.36 6.65 -8.22
C LEU A 107 -15.94 6.01 -6.90
N ASP A 108 -16.90 5.82 -5.98
CA ASP A 108 -16.64 5.24 -4.67
C ASP A 108 -16.48 3.72 -4.75
N TRP A 109 -15.30 3.28 -5.14
CA TRP A 109 -14.89 1.88 -5.11
C TRP A 109 -13.38 1.75 -5.00
N GLU A 110 -12.91 0.61 -4.53
CA GLU A 110 -11.50 0.29 -4.36
C GLU A 110 -11.12 -0.95 -5.17
N ALA A 111 -9.98 -0.87 -5.84
CA ALA A 111 -9.45 -1.97 -6.62
C ALA A 111 -8.19 -2.58 -5.99
N PRO A 112 -8.00 -3.90 -6.07
CA PRO A 112 -6.71 -4.50 -5.73
C PRO A 112 -5.65 -4.07 -6.74
N THR A 113 -4.38 -4.17 -6.36
CA THR A 113 -3.26 -3.99 -7.29
C THR A 113 -3.29 -5.02 -8.41
N GLY A 114 -2.79 -4.64 -9.60
CA GLY A 114 -2.75 -5.53 -10.77
C GLY A 114 -3.46 -5.00 -12.01
N GLY A 115 -3.63 -3.67 -12.12
CA GLY A 115 -4.23 -3.03 -13.29
C GLY A 115 -5.77 -2.95 -13.26
N TYR A 116 -6.41 -3.46 -12.22
CA TYR A 116 -7.89 -3.45 -12.09
C TYR A 116 -8.48 -2.04 -12.07
N LEU A 117 -7.87 -1.11 -11.33
CA LEU A 117 -8.33 0.27 -11.27
C LEU A 117 -8.31 0.92 -12.66
N LEU A 118 -7.23 0.79 -13.39
CA LEU A 118 -7.10 1.36 -14.73
C LEU A 118 -8.12 0.73 -15.71
N THR A 119 -8.31 -0.57 -15.64
CA THR A 119 -9.32 -1.27 -16.45
C THR A 119 -10.74 -0.75 -16.16
N ALA A 120 -11.08 -0.55 -14.89
CA ALA A 120 -12.37 0.01 -14.52
C ALA A 120 -12.52 1.47 -14.93
N CYS A 121 -11.45 2.28 -14.86
CA CYS A 121 -11.48 3.65 -15.35
C CYS A 121 -11.81 3.72 -16.85
N PHE A 122 -11.22 2.83 -17.67
CA PHE A 122 -11.57 2.74 -19.09
C PHE A 122 -13.00 2.25 -19.32
N ALA A 123 -13.43 1.24 -18.59
CA ALA A 123 -14.78 0.68 -18.73
C ALA A 123 -15.87 1.72 -18.35
N THR A 124 -15.72 2.36 -17.20
CA THR A 124 -16.66 3.38 -16.71
C THR A 124 -16.59 4.65 -17.55
N GLY A 125 -15.42 5.07 -18.01
CA GLY A 125 -15.29 6.20 -18.95
C GLY A 125 -16.01 5.96 -20.27
N ARG A 126 -15.93 4.74 -20.81
CA ARG A 126 -16.68 4.35 -22.01
C ARG A 126 -18.19 4.34 -21.74
N ALA A 127 -18.64 3.80 -20.62
CA ALA A 127 -20.06 3.75 -20.25
C ALA A 127 -20.63 5.17 -20.09
N ALA A 128 -19.95 6.03 -19.32
CA ALA A 128 -20.35 7.42 -19.13
C ALA A 128 -20.37 8.21 -20.45
N GLY A 129 -19.38 8.03 -21.32
CA GLY A 129 -19.33 8.66 -22.63
C GLY A 129 -20.47 8.23 -23.54
N THR A 130 -20.84 6.94 -23.54
CA THR A 130 -22.02 6.45 -24.27
C THR A 130 -23.30 7.04 -23.68
N GLY A 131 -23.45 7.08 -22.36
CA GLY A 131 -24.58 7.68 -21.66
C GLY A 131 -24.74 9.16 -21.99
N ALA A 132 -23.64 9.91 -22.02
CA ALA A 132 -23.64 11.33 -22.39
C ALA A 132 -24.10 11.54 -23.84
N LEU A 133 -23.66 10.70 -24.77
CA LEU A 133 -24.08 10.76 -26.16
C LEU A 133 -25.59 10.51 -26.31
N GLU A 134 -26.11 9.47 -25.64
CA GLU A 134 -27.53 9.18 -25.65
C GLU A 134 -28.39 10.30 -25.03
N TRP A 135 -27.89 10.92 -23.95
CA TRP A 135 -28.53 12.06 -23.31
C TRP A 135 -28.68 13.24 -24.27
N LEU A 136 -27.57 13.58 -24.97
CA LEU A 136 -27.53 14.69 -25.92
C LEU A 136 -28.43 14.45 -27.17
N THR A 137 -28.55 13.21 -27.61
CA THR A 137 -29.39 12.87 -28.75
C THR A 137 -30.89 12.93 -28.41
N LYS A 138 -31.27 12.43 -27.23
CA LYS A 138 -32.68 12.51 -26.75
C LYS A 138 -33.14 13.94 -26.46
N GLY A 139 -32.25 14.82 -25.99
CA GLY A 139 -32.57 16.22 -25.73
C GLY A 139 -32.73 17.08 -27.02
N LYS A 140 -32.48 16.53 -28.20
CA LYS A 140 -32.69 17.21 -29.50
C LYS A 140 -34.02 16.85 -30.20
N GLU A 141 -34.74 15.83 -29.66
CA GLU A 141 -36.01 15.36 -30.21
C GLU A 141 -37.25 15.93 -29.46
N GLY A 142 -37.05 16.82 -28.51
CA GLY A 142 -38.09 17.57 -27.76
C GLY A 142 -37.89 19.06 -27.90
#